data_b779783fc961b78440433475a51a7abb
#
_entry.id   b779783fc961b78440433475a51a7abb
#
_cell.length_a   1.000
_cell.length_b   1.000
_cell.length_c   1.000
_cell.angle_alpha   90.00
_cell.angle_beta   90.00
_cell.angle_gamma   90.00
#
_symmetry.space_group_name_H-M   'P 1'
#
loop_
_entity.id
_entity.type
_entity.pdbx_description
1 polymer ?
#
loop_
_entity_poly.entity_id
_entity_poly.type
_entity_poly.pdbx_seq_one_letter_code
_entity_poly.pdbx_strand_id
1 'polypeptide(L)'
;MRQIKEEVLEQNIRNILKTNRLMLVVKDNAYGFGIHRIVPLAKRLRVKDFAVKSIEEGKLVKSLFNEANVLVLGKVKQKDIADLKRYNLIPTINDYDDYIAFKENKIPCHLAIDTGMNRFGMKSGYLALINDSIVHAIYTHCYNNQNRHKIKFMERLAKDYLKPIHIGGSIAYNQTKEMLRVGKMVYENALYFYGQIVNIKHLKKGETLGYDGLYQAPQDVIIGVCNIGYSDGLHLFYHGNVQIRNKYYSVVGRCCMDHCFILIDEIVQIEDEVEFFGKNISEDQFIEYNSMTKYEMFLQINQQGITN
;
A
#
# COMPACT_ATOMS: atom_id res chain seq x y z
N MET A 1 18.94 -0.07 1.29
CA MET A 1 18.48 0.25 2.67
C MET A 1 17.20 1.05 2.61
N ARG A 2 16.41 1.08 3.69
CA ARG A 2 15.15 1.84 3.74
C ARG A 2 14.93 2.47 5.11
N GLN A 3 14.25 3.60 5.10
CA GLN A 3 13.80 4.29 6.31
C GLN A 3 12.32 4.64 6.17
N ILE A 4 11.53 4.30 7.18
CA ILE A 4 10.13 4.72 7.27
C ILE A 4 10.06 6.02 8.06
N LYS A 5 9.46 7.06 7.47
CA LYS A 5 9.26 8.38 8.07
C LYS A 5 7.94 8.38 8.83
N GLU A 6 7.97 8.05 10.13
CA GLU A 6 6.75 7.91 10.95
C GLU A 6 6.00 9.24 11.07
N GLU A 7 6.70 10.37 11.09
CA GLU A 7 6.13 11.71 11.11
C GLU A 7 5.25 12.00 9.86
N VAL A 8 5.64 11.44 8.70
CA VAL A 8 4.84 11.57 7.46
C VAL A 8 3.59 10.73 7.54
N LEU A 9 3.69 9.48 8.04
CA LEU A 9 2.54 8.61 8.28
C LEU A 9 1.53 9.28 9.22
N GLU A 10 2.03 9.84 10.32
CA GLU A 10 1.19 10.54 11.30
C GLU A 10 0.51 11.76 10.66
N GLN A 11 1.25 12.57 9.91
CA GLN A 11 0.72 13.75 9.24
C GLN A 11 -0.36 13.37 8.20
N ASN A 12 -0.13 12.30 7.43
CA ASN A 12 -1.10 11.80 6.44
C ASN A 12 -2.41 11.36 7.13
N ILE A 13 -2.32 10.61 8.23
CA ILE A 13 -3.51 10.22 9.02
C ILE A 13 -4.22 11.47 9.56
N ARG A 14 -3.50 12.41 10.18
CA ARG A 14 -4.09 13.64 10.71
C ARG A 14 -4.78 14.47 9.63
N ASN A 15 -4.22 14.55 8.43
CA ASN A 15 -4.83 15.28 7.32
C ASN A 15 -6.19 14.67 6.91
N ILE A 16 -6.29 13.34 6.86
CA ILE A 16 -7.56 12.67 6.58
C ILE A 16 -8.57 12.94 7.69
N LEU A 17 -8.15 12.85 8.94
CA LEU A 17 -9.01 13.03 10.11
C LEU A 17 -9.58 14.47 10.27
N LYS A 18 -8.99 15.48 9.61
CA LYS A 18 -9.53 16.85 9.58
C LYS A 18 -10.88 16.92 8.87
N THR A 19 -11.16 16.04 7.92
CA THR A 19 -12.33 16.13 7.04
C THR A 19 -13.22 14.90 7.08
N ASN A 20 -12.69 13.74 7.44
CA ASN A 20 -13.38 12.47 7.37
C ASN A 20 -13.08 11.58 8.59
N ARG A 21 -14.01 10.69 8.93
CA ARG A 21 -13.67 9.50 9.72
C ARG A 21 -12.82 8.58 8.85
N LEU A 22 -11.87 7.87 9.46
CA LEU A 22 -10.93 6.99 8.77
C LEU A 22 -11.15 5.53 9.16
N MET A 23 -11.36 4.67 8.18
CA MET A 23 -11.13 3.23 8.27
C MET A 23 -9.79 2.94 7.59
N LEU A 24 -8.76 2.66 8.40
CA LEU A 24 -7.40 2.47 7.91
C LEU A 24 -7.21 1.07 7.34
N VAL A 25 -6.82 0.97 6.06
CA VAL A 25 -6.53 -0.31 5.42
C VAL A 25 -5.09 -0.73 5.74
N VAL A 26 -4.96 -1.84 6.46
CA VAL A 26 -3.66 -2.40 6.92
C VAL A 26 -3.37 -3.80 6.38
N LYS A 27 -4.02 -4.17 5.28
CA LYS A 27 -3.78 -5.45 4.60
C LYS A 27 -2.33 -5.57 4.10
N ASP A 28 -1.88 -6.81 3.86
CA ASP A 28 -0.53 -7.11 3.36
C ASP A 28 0.55 -6.50 4.27
N ASN A 29 0.43 -6.79 5.58
CA ASN A 29 1.30 -6.24 6.62
C ASN A 29 1.37 -4.69 6.57
N ALA A 30 0.19 -4.03 6.45
CA ALA A 30 0.08 -2.59 6.28
C ALA A 30 0.86 -2.09 5.04
N TYR A 31 0.63 -2.70 3.87
CA TYR A 31 1.37 -2.41 2.62
C TYR A 31 2.89 -2.58 2.78
N GLY A 32 3.31 -3.51 3.65
CA GLY A 32 4.72 -3.74 3.96
C GLY A 32 5.31 -2.80 5.03
N PHE A 33 4.59 -1.77 5.46
CA PHE A 33 5.07 -0.85 6.52
C PHE A 33 5.07 -1.46 7.92
N GLY A 34 4.42 -2.60 8.10
CA GLY A 34 4.35 -3.34 9.36
C GLY A 34 3.10 -3.03 10.18
N ILE A 35 2.22 -4.03 10.34
CA ILE A 35 1.01 -3.90 11.18
C ILE A 35 1.39 -3.51 12.62
N HIS A 36 2.48 -4.08 13.17
CA HIS A 36 2.99 -3.78 14.51
C HIS A 36 3.41 -2.31 14.71
N ARG A 37 3.75 -1.61 13.63
CA ARG A 37 4.05 -0.16 13.65
C ARG A 37 2.80 0.67 13.44
N ILE A 38 2.02 0.32 12.42
CA ILE A 38 0.91 1.16 11.96
C ILE A 38 -0.29 1.14 12.92
N VAL A 39 -0.64 -0.02 13.50
CA VAL A 39 -1.79 -0.12 14.41
C VAL A 39 -1.57 0.69 15.70
N PRO A 40 -0.42 0.61 16.40
CA PRO A 40 -0.16 1.46 17.55
C PRO A 40 -0.12 2.96 17.21
N LEU A 41 0.45 3.35 16.07
CA LEU A 41 0.43 4.74 15.59
C LEU A 41 -1.02 5.22 15.40
N ALA A 42 -1.84 4.46 14.68
CA ALA A 42 -3.23 4.78 14.43
C ALA A 42 -4.05 4.87 15.74
N LYS A 43 -3.80 3.96 16.69
CA LYS A 43 -4.40 3.99 18.04
C LYS A 43 -4.09 5.28 18.78
N ARG A 44 -2.83 5.76 18.77
CA ARG A 44 -2.43 7.06 19.38
C ARG A 44 -3.20 8.22 18.76
N LEU A 45 -3.52 8.12 17.46
CA LEU A 45 -4.30 9.11 16.70
C LEU A 45 -5.83 8.90 16.80
N ARG A 46 -6.28 8.00 17.70
CA ARG A 46 -7.68 7.68 17.95
C ARG A 46 -8.43 7.08 16.75
N VAL A 47 -7.71 6.47 15.80
CA VAL A 47 -8.32 5.67 14.74
C VAL A 47 -8.71 4.32 15.35
N LYS A 48 -9.99 3.93 15.22
CA LYS A 48 -10.52 2.68 15.77
C LYS A 48 -10.94 1.69 14.68
N ASP A 49 -11.16 2.17 13.46
CA ASP A 49 -11.70 1.39 12.36
C ASP A 49 -10.56 0.96 11.43
N PHE A 50 -10.41 -0.36 11.23
CA PHE A 50 -9.38 -0.96 10.39
C PHE A 50 -10.00 -1.89 9.35
N ALA A 51 -9.34 -2.06 8.21
CA ALA A 51 -9.72 -3.03 7.21
C ALA A 51 -8.52 -3.89 6.80
N VAL A 52 -8.71 -5.19 6.76
CA VAL A 52 -7.71 -6.21 6.46
C VAL A 52 -8.19 -7.11 5.32
N LYS A 53 -7.30 -7.92 4.73
CA LYS A 53 -7.70 -8.89 3.70
C LYS A 53 -8.16 -10.24 4.27
N SER A 54 -7.66 -10.64 5.44
CA SER A 54 -7.87 -11.97 6.00
C SER A 54 -8.17 -11.93 7.50
N ILE A 55 -8.66 -13.04 8.02
CA ILE A 55 -8.91 -13.24 9.45
C ILE A 55 -7.61 -13.22 10.24
N GLU A 56 -6.52 -13.78 9.72
CA GLU A 56 -5.22 -13.79 10.37
C GLU A 56 -4.69 -12.38 10.60
N GLU A 57 -4.78 -11.51 9.58
CA GLU A 57 -4.47 -10.10 9.76
C GLU A 57 -5.40 -9.43 10.78
N GLY A 58 -6.69 -9.79 10.77
CA GLY A 58 -7.65 -9.30 11.75
C GLY A 58 -7.31 -9.69 13.19
N LYS A 59 -6.90 -10.94 13.42
CA LYS A 59 -6.40 -11.42 14.72
C LYS A 59 -5.18 -10.63 15.18
N LEU A 60 -4.27 -10.34 14.26
CA LEU A 60 -3.08 -9.55 14.56
C LEU A 60 -3.43 -8.11 14.95
N VAL A 61 -4.33 -7.44 14.23
CA VAL A 61 -4.82 -6.12 14.61
C VAL A 61 -5.46 -6.15 16.01
N LYS A 62 -6.31 -7.15 16.28
CA LYS A 62 -6.97 -7.32 17.60
C LYS A 62 -5.98 -7.58 18.74
N SER A 63 -4.89 -8.29 18.49
CA SER A 63 -3.86 -8.50 19.51
C SER A 63 -3.13 -7.20 19.90
N LEU A 64 -3.00 -6.25 18.97
CA LEU A 64 -2.38 -4.95 19.19
C LEU A 64 -3.36 -3.90 19.72
N PHE A 65 -4.64 -4.02 19.35
CA PHE A 65 -5.69 -3.10 19.72
C PHE A 65 -7.04 -3.85 19.82
N ASN A 66 -7.34 -4.41 20.98
CA ASN A 66 -8.52 -5.26 21.18
C ASN A 66 -9.85 -4.55 20.89
N GLU A 67 -9.99 -3.24 21.21
CA GLU A 67 -11.20 -2.47 20.96
C GLU A 67 -11.33 -1.99 19.50
N ALA A 68 -10.40 -2.32 18.61
CA ALA A 68 -10.49 -1.94 17.20
C ALA A 68 -11.72 -2.59 16.53
N ASN A 69 -12.40 -1.86 15.68
CA ASN A 69 -13.35 -2.40 14.71
C ASN A 69 -12.57 -2.88 13.50
N VAL A 70 -12.63 -4.18 13.20
CA VAL A 70 -11.80 -4.77 12.14
C VAL A 70 -12.68 -5.41 11.07
N LEU A 71 -12.73 -4.78 9.89
CA LEU A 71 -13.43 -5.29 8.72
C LEU A 71 -12.53 -6.23 7.91
N VAL A 72 -13.00 -7.46 7.68
CA VAL A 72 -12.36 -8.42 6.77
C VAL A 72 -12.93 -8.24 5.36
N LEU A 73 -12.10 -7.75 4.44
CA LEU A 73 -12.49 -7.46 3.05
C LEU A 73 -12.53 -8.70 2.15
N GLY A 74 -11.76 -9.72 2.49
CA GLY A 74 -11.68 -10.95 1.71
C GLY A 74 -12.88 -11.88 1.97
N LYS A 75 -13.06 -12.85 1.08
CA LYS A 75 -14.08 -13.90 1.25
C LYS A 75 -13.75 -14.74 2.47
N VAL A 76 -14.74 -14.94 3.34
CA VAL A 76 -14.63 -15.78 4.54
C VAL A 76 -15.15 -17.18 4.22
N LYS A 77 -14.44 -18.22 4.67
CA LYS A 77 -14.87 -19.61 4.52
C LYS A 77 -15.70 -20.05 5.71
N GLN A 78 -16.56 -21.05 5.51
CA GLN A 78 -17.42 -21.59 6.58
C GLN A 78 -16.64 -22.03 7.84
N LYS A 79 -15.45 -22.61 7.65
CA LYS A 79 -14.58 -23.03 8.76
C LYS A 79 -14.09 -21.88 9.65
N ASP A 80 -14.11 -20.65 9.13
CA ASP A 80 -13.56 -19.47 9.78
C ASP A 80 -14.60 -18.69 10.60
N ILE A 81 -15.87 -19.14 10.59
CA ILE A 81 -16.99 -18.51 11.32
C ILE A 81 -16.71 -18.42 12.84
N ALA A 82 -16.12 -19.47 13.41
CA ALA A 82 -15.77 -19.49 14.83
C ALA A 82 -14.77 -18.40 15.21
N ASP A 83 -13.78 -18.14 14.34
CA ASP A 83 -12.78 -17.10 14.54
C ASP A 83 -13.37 -15.69 14.40
N LEU A 84 -14.30 -15.47 13.47
CA LEU A 84 -15.03 -14.19 13.39
C LEU A 84 -15.67 -13.84 14.73
N LYS A 85 -16.37 -14.79 15.34
CA LYS A 85 -17.04 -14.61 16.64
C LYS A 85 -16.03 -14.42 17.77
N ARG A 86 -15.01 -15.30 17.84
CA ARG A 86 -14.00 -15.28 18.91
C ARG A 86 -13.24 -13.96 18.98
N TYR A 87 -12.87 -13.40 17.82
CA TYR A 87 -12.08 -12.20 17.73
C TYR A 87 -12.92 -10.94 17.45
N ASN A 88 -14.23 -11.06 17.42
CA ASN A 88 -15.16 -9.97 17.11
C ASN A 88 -14.73 -9.22 15.82
N LEU A 89 -14.52 -9.98 14.74
CA LEU A 89 -14.20 -9.45 13.43
C LEU A 89 -15.48 -9.23 12.62
N ILE A 90 -15.49 -8.21 11.79
CA ILE A 90 -16.63 -7.83 10.96
C ILE A 90 -16.38 -8.38 9.54
N PRO A 91 -17.11 -9.39 9.07
CA PRO A 91 -16.97 -9.88 7.71
C PRO A 91 -17.70 -9.02 6.69
N THR A 92 -17.37 -9.22 5.41
CA THR A 92 -18.04 -8.60 4.26
C THR A 92 -19.02 -9.57 3.62
N ILE A 93 -20.26 -9.13 3.39
CA ILE A 93 -21.20 -9.80 2.49
C ILE A 93 -20.83 -9.39 1.05
N ASN A 94 -20.39 -10.35 0.24
CA ASN A 94 -20.08 -10.17 -1.17
C ASN A 94 -21.15 -10.78 -2.09
N ASP A 95 -21.89 -11.77 -1.58
CA ASP A 95 -22.96 -12.51 -2.27
C ASP A 95 -24.02 -13.02 -1.28
N TYR A 96 -24.99 -13.74 -1.80
CA TYR A 96 -26.09 -14.24 -0.99
C TYR A 96 -25.68 -15.40 -0.06
N ASP A 97 -24.68 -16.20 -0.44
CA ASP A 97 -24.17 -17.28 0.41
C ASP A 97 -23.47 -16.73 1.66
N ASP A 98 -22.69 -15.66 1.50
CA ASP A 98 -22.10 -14.93 2.62
C ASP A 98 -23.18 -14.42 3.58
N TYR A 99 -24.25 -13.83 3.02
CA TYR A 99 -25.38 -13.34 3.83
C TYR A 99 -26.04 -14.45 4.64
N ILE A 100 -26.36 -15.57 4.02
CA ILE A 100 -26.99 -16.72 4.71
C ILE A 100 -26.09 -17.19 5.85
N ALA A 101 -24.81 -17.45 5.55
CA ALA A 101 -23.86 -17.92 6.54
C ALA A 101 -23.73 -16.97 7.75
N PHE A 102 -23.68 -15.65 7.52
CA PHE A 102 -23.56 -14.70 8.61
C PHE A 102 -24.88 -14.52 9.37
N LYS A 103 -26.02 -14.59 8.69
CA LYS A 103 -27.34 -14.49 9.30
C LYS A 103 -27.64 -15.68 10.24
N GLU A 104 -27.43 -16.90 9.78
CA GLU A 104 -27.57 -18.11 10.59
C GLU A 104 -26.70 -18.07 11.85
N ASN A 105 -25.52 -17.48 11.73
CA ASN A 105 -24.56 -17.35 12.81
C ASN A 105 -24.70 -16.04 13.63
N LYS A 106 -25.66 -15.17 13.30
CA LYS A 106 -25.91 -13.87 13.95
C LYS A 106 -24.64 -12.99 14.03
N ILE A 107 -23.85 -12.95 12.94
CA ILE A 107 -22.60 -12.20 12.87
C ILE A 107 -22.88 -10.81 12.27
N PRO A 108 -22.57 -9.72 12.99
CA PRO A 108 -22.61 -8.37 12.42
C PRO A 108 -21.63 -8.25 11.25
N CYS A 109 -22.08 -7.67 10.15
CA CYS A 109 -21.31 -7.62 8.91
C CYS A 109 -21.52 -6.31 8.15
N HIS A 110 -20.65 -6.04 7.17
CA HIS A 110 -20.82 -4.94 6.22
C HIS A 110 -21.18 -5.49 4.83
N LEU A 111 -22.12 -4.85 4.15
CA LEU A 111 -22.56 -5.25 2.82
C LEU A 111 -21.78 -4.48 1.76
N ALA A 112 -21.06 -5.21 0.91
CA ALA A 112 -20.34 -4.65 -0.23
C ALA A 112 -21.30 -4.48 -1.43
N ILE A 113 -21.34 -3.28 -2.01
CA ILE A 113 -22.10 -2.97 -3.22
C ILE A 113 -21.12 -2.73 -4.36
N ASP A 114 -21.20 -3.57 -5.40
CA ASP A 114 -20.38 -3.42 -6.60
C ASP A 114 -20.94 -2.34 -7.50
N THR A 115 -20.29 -1.21 -7.56
CA THR A 115 -20.62 -0.08 -8.41
C THR A 115 -19.84 -0.09 -9.74
N GLY A 116 -19.40 -1.28 -10.18
CA GLY A 116 -18.80 -1.50 -11.50
C GLY A 116 -17.31 -1.84 -11.48
N MET A 117 -16.72 -2.14 -10.32
CA MET A 117 -15.33 -2.66 -10.23
C MET A 117 -15.25 -4.14 -10.61
N ASN A 118 -16.34 -4.90 -10.47
CA ASN A 118 -16.47 -6.31 -10.84
C ASN A 118 -15.46 -7.24 -10.14
N ARG A 119 -15.10 -6.94 -8.90
CA ARG A 119 -14.17 -7.77 -8.12
C ARG A 119 -14.87 -8.47 -6.96
N PHE A 120 -15.56 -7.72 -6.11
CA PHE A 120 -16.32 -8.17 -4.96
C PHE A 120 -17.56 -7.29 -4.78
N GLY A 121 -18.55 -7.81 -4.05
CA GLY A 121 -19.79 -7.11 -3.73
C GLY A 121 -20.95 -7.45 -4.66
N MET A 122 -22.15 -7.13 -4.21
CA MET A 122 -23.39 -7.44 -4.93
C MET A 122 -23.73 -6.36 -5.95
N LYS A 123 -24.02 -6.75 -7.18
CA LYS A 123 -24.54 -5.86 -8.25
C LYS A 123 -26.05 -5.65 -8.15
N SER A 124 -26.76 -6.65 -7.66
CA SER A 124 -28.23 -6.65 -7.53
C SER A 124 -28.64 -7.43 -6.29
N GLY A 125 -29.91 -7.35 -5.90
CA GLY A 125 -30.44 -8.07 -4.74
C GLY A 125 -30.06 -7.46 -3.37
N TYR A 126 -29.10 -6.55 -3.30
CA TYR A 126 -28.64 -5.94 -2.05
C TYR A 126 -29.72 -5.15 -1.31
N LEU A 127 -30.72 -4.60 -2.01
CA LEU A 127 -31.82 -3.83 -1.39
C LEU A 127 -32.65 -4.68 -0.44
N ALA A 128 -32.81 -5.97 -0.73
CA ALA A 128 -33.53 -6.90 0.16
C ALA A 128 -32.75 -7.19 1.47
N LEU A 129 -31.43 -6.96 1.46
CA LEU A 129 -30.53 -7.29 2.57
C LEU A 129 -30.19 -6.08 3.44
N ILE A 130 -30.23 -4.86 2.91
CA ILE A 130 -29.76 -3.65 3.59
C ILE A 130 -30.43 -3.47 4.97
N ASN A 131 -31.73 -3.74 5.09
CA ASN A 131 -32.46 -3.54 6.33
C ASN A 131 -32.30 -4.68 7.36
N ASP A 132 -31.65 -5.76 6.99
CA ASP A 132 -31.40 -6.84 7.95
C ASP A 132 -30.57 -6.35 9.14
N SER A 133 -30.90 -6.85 10.32
CA SER A 133 -30.26 -6.44 11.58
C SER A 133 -28.78 -6.78 11.66
N ILE A 134 -28.31 -7.80 10.93
CA ILE A 134 -26.89 -8.14 10.88
C ILE A 134 -26.08 -7.18 10.00
N VAL A 135 -26.71 -6.43 9.09
CA VAL A 135 -26.03 -5.48 8.20
C VAL A 135 -25.85 -4.15 8.93
N HIS A 136 -24.65 -3.91 9.46
CA HIS A 136 -24.33 -2.73 10.25
C HIS A 136 -23.88 -1.52 9.41
N ALA A 137 -23.33 -1.76 8.24
CA ALA A 137 -22.94 -0.71 7.29
C ALA A 137 -22.96 -1.23 5.85
N ILE A 138 -23.02 -0.31 4.90
CA ILE A 138 -22.86 -0.60 3.46
C ILE A 138 -21.63 0.11 2.91
N TYR A 139 -21.03 -0.42 1.83
CA TYR A 139 -19.88 0.21 1.26
C TYR A 139 -19.67 -0.08 -0.23
N THR A 140 -18.85 0.75 -0.86
CA THR A 140 -18.34 0.51 -2.20
C THR A 140 -16.84 0.83 -2.32
N HIS A 141 -16.26 0.61 -3.49
CA HIS A 141 -14.87 0.96 -3.79
C HIS A 141 -14.80 1.85 -5.04
N CYS A 142 -14.22 3.03 -4.88
CA CYS A 142 -13.94 3.97 -5.95
C CYS A 142 -12.56 3.66 -6.56
N TYR A 143 -12.50 3.48 -7.89
CA TYR A 143 -11.30 2.98 -8.57
C TYR A 143 -10.87 3.81 -9.80
N ASN A 144 -11.68 4.81 -10.22
CA ASN A 144 -11.36 5.70 -11.34
C ASN A 144 -11.96 7.09 -11.13
N ASN A 145 -11.68 8.04 -12.02
CA ASN A 145 -12.13 9.43 -11.90
C ASN A 145 -13.64 9.65 -12.09
N GLN A 146 -14.40 8.64 -12.56
CA GLN A 146 -15.86 8.71 -12.76
C GLN A 146 -16.66 8.31 -11.50
N ASN A 147 -16.11 8.59 -10.30
CA ASN A 147 -16.70 8.06 -9.06
C ASN A 147 -17.75 8.96 -8.41
N ARG A 148 -17.86 10.23 -8.81
CA ARG A 148 -18.76 11.18 -8.12
C ARG A 148 -20.22 10.74 -8.10
N HIS A 149 -20.72 10.16 -9.20
CA HIS A 149 -22.08 9.63 -9.25
C HIS A 149 -22.26 8.38 -8.37
N LYS A 150 -21.21 7.53 -8.27
CA LYS A 150 -21.22 6.34 -7.41
C LYS A 150 -21.26 6.73 -5.92
N ILE A 151 -20.50 7.75 -5.54
CA ILE A 151 -20.51 8.30 -4.19
C ILE A 151 -21.90 8.83 -3.85
N LYS A 152 -22.48 9.67 -4.72
CA LYS A 152 -23.84 10.20 -4.55
C LYS A 152 -24.90 9.10 -4.47
N PHE A 153 -24.76 8.04 -5.26
CA PHE A 153 -25.62 6.87 -5.20
C PHE A 153 -25.55 6.22 -3.80
N MET A 154 -24.34 5.97 -3.30
CA MET A 154 -24.15 5.39 -1.97
C MET A 154 -24.67 6.29 -0.84
N GLU A 155 -24.43 7.60 -0.93
CA GLU A 155 -24.95 8.59 0.03
C GLU A 155 -26.48 8.60 0.05
N ARG A 156 -27.13 8.45 -1.12
CA ARG A 156 -28.61 8.30 -1.20
C ARG A 156 -29.07 7.02 -0.52
N LEU A 157 -28.46 5.88 -0.83
CA LEU A 157 -28.79 4.61 -0.17
C LEU A 157 -28.62 4.70 1.36
N ALA A 158 -27.53 5.30 1.82
CA ALA A 158 -27.30 5.50 3.24
C ALA A 158 -28.44 6.29 3.91
N LYS A 159 -28.91 7.35 3.25
CA LYS A 159 -30.02 8.18 3.73
C LYS A 159 -31.36 7.43 3.71
N ASP A 160 -31.65 6.75 2.58
CA ASP A 160 -32.93 6.07 2.38
C ASP A 160 -33.11 4.89 3.36
N TYR A 161 -32.02 4.21 3.71
CA TYR A 161 -32.02 3.03 4.58
C TYR A 161 -31.46 3.28 5.99
N LEU A 162 -31.09 4.53 6.31
CA LEU A 162 -30.50 4.92 7.61
C LEU A 162 -29.31 4.04 8.01
N LYS A 163 -28.47 3.68 7.05
CA LYS A 163 -27.28 2.83 7.26
C LYS A 163 -26.00 3.63 7.17
N PRO A 164 -25.04 3.43 8.10
CA PRO A 164 -23.69 3.97 7.93
C PRO A 164 -23.05 3.50 6.63
N ILE A 165 -22.29 4.39 5.99
CA ILE A 165 -21.50 4.03 4.81
C ILE A 165 -20.02 4.31 4.99
N HIS A 166 -19.22 3.56 4.25
CA HIS A 166 -17.83 3.91 4.02
C HIS A 166 -17.44 3.74 2.56
N ILE A 167 -16.61 4.65 2.08
CA ILE A 167 -16.19 4.70 0.68
C ILE A 167 -14.72 4.32 0.59
N GLY A 168 -14.41 3.28 -0.18
CA GLY A 168 -13.03 2.83 -0.42
C GLY A 168 -12.37 3.57 -1.57
N GLY A 169 -11.06 3.80 -1.45
CA GLY A 169 -10.21 4.40 -2.47
C GLY A 169 -9.82 5.85 -2.19
N SER A 170 -8.53 6.16 -2.35
CA SER A 170 -7.95 7.52 -2.14
C SER A 170 -8.61 8.58 -3.01
N ILE A 171 -9.13 8.21 -4.17
CA ILE A 171 -9.89 9.08 -5.09
C ILE A 171 -11.16 9.68 -4.45
N ALA A 172 -11.76 9.01 -3.44
CA ALA A 172 -12.94 9.52 -2.76
C ALA A 172 -12.63 10.66 -1.78
N TYR A 173 -11.36 10.88 -1.43
CA TYR A 173 -10.95 11.99 -0.58
C TYR A 173 -11.38 13.34 -1.18
N ASN A 174 -11.89 14.24 -0.37
CA ASN A 174 -12.50 15.51 -0.78
C ASN A 174 -13.81 15.39 -1.62
N GLN A 175 -14.32 14.19 -1.88
CA GLN A 175 -15.58 13.99 -2.62
C GLN A 175 -16.76 13.58 -1.74
N THR A 176 -16.49 13.15 -0.51
CA THR A 176 -17.51 12.78 0.48
C THR A 176 -17.12 13.27 1.88
N LYS A 177 -18.10 13.36 2.78
CA LYS A 177 -17.88 13.56 4.22
C LYS A 177 -18.05 12.28 5.03
N GLU A 178 -18.40 11.20 4.37
CA GLU A 178 -18.56 9.89 4.98
C GLU A 178 -17.21 9.28 5.41
N MET A 179 -17.27 8.13 6.07
CA MET A 179 -16.06 7.42 6.45
C MET A 179 -15.25 7.01 5.20
N LEU A 180 -13.99 7.37 5.16
CA LEU A 180 -13.05 6.94 4.12
C LEU A 180 -12.35 5.65 4.53
N ARG A 181 -12.34 4.65 3.61
CA ARG A 181 -11.55 3.44 3.75
C ARG A 181 -10.36 3.49 2.80
N VAL A 182 -9.20 3.89 3.32
CA VAL A 182 -7.98 4.14 2.53
C VAL A 182 -6.75 3.51 3.14
N GLY A 183 -5.81 3.15 2.29
CA GLY A 183 -4.46 2.70 2.62
C GLY A 183 -3.43 3.58 1.96
N LYS A 184 -3.27 3.48 0.62
CA LYS A 184 -2.22 4.14 -0.16
C LYS A 184 -1.92 5.58 0.30
N MET A 185 -2.94 6.38 0.45
CA MET A 185 -2.86 7.78 0.85
C MET A 185 -2.18 8.01 2.21
N VAL A 186 -2.27 7.02 3.12
CA VAL A 186 -1.60 7.07 4.42
C VAL A 186 -0.11 6.81 4.30
N TYR A 187 0.28 5.97 3.35
CA TYR A 187 1.66 5.49 3.17
C TYR A 187 2.48 6.34 2.18
N GLU A 188 1.85 7.20 1.39
CA GLU A 188 2.52 8.05 0.39
C GLU A 188 3.56 8.96 1.03
N ASN A 189 4.74 9.01 0.38
CA ASN A 189 5.92 9.81 0.77
C ASN A 189 6.49 9.47 2.16
N ALA A 190 6.04 8.38 2.76
CA ALA A 190 6.51 7.93 4.08
C ALA A 190 7.72 6.99 4.02
N LEU A 191 8.26 6.75 2.83
CA LEU A 191 9.39 5.88 2.64
C LEU A 191 10.58 6.65 2.06
N TYR A 192 11.78 6.31 2.54
CA TYR A 192 13.06 6.72 1.96
C TYR A 192 13.84 5.46 1.59
N PHE A 193 14.24 5.36 0.32
CA PHE A 193 14.96 4.21 -0.21
C PHE A 193 16.31 4.65 -0.74
N TYR A 194 17.37 4.08 -0.18
CA TYR A 194 18.73 4.48 -0.44
C TYR A 194 19.70 3.29 -0.34
N GLY A 195 20.85 3.43 -0.99
CA GLY A 195 21.97 2.52 -0.91
C GLY A 195 23.26 3.26 -0.59
N GLN A 196 24.39 2.59 -0.79
CA GLN A 196 25.73 3.17 -0.69
C GLN A 196 26.61 2.67 -1.83
N ILE A 197 27.56 3.48 -2.25
CA ILE A 197 28.63 3.07 -3.15
C ILE A 197 29.56 2.13 -2.37
N VAL A 198 29.68 0.90 -2.84
CA VAL A 198 30.53 -0.12 -2.19
C VAL A 198 31.79 -0.44 -2.97
N ASN A 199 31.86 -0.03 -4.25
CA ASN A 199 33.05 -0.20 -5.08
C ASN A 199 33.05 0.82 -6.21
N ILE A 200 34.23 1.17 -6.72
CA ILE A 200 34.42 2.03 -7.89
C ILE A 200 35.27 1.32 -8.91
N LYS A 201 34.86 1.34 -10.18
CA LYS A 201 35.53 0.72 -11.32
C LYS A 201 35.75 1.76 -12.42
N HIS A 202 36.91 1.67 -13.06
CA HIS A 202 37.23 2.42 -14.27
C HIS A 202 37.09 1.49 -15.46
N LEU A 203 36.24 1.80 -16.40
CA LEU A 203 36.06 1.06 -17.64
C LEU A 203 36.68 1.85 -18.79
N LYS A 204 37.46 1.16 -19.63
CA LYS A 204 37.95 1.69 -20.88
C LYS A 204 36.87 1.64 -21.95
N LYS A 205 36.95 2.53 -22.93
CA LYS A 205 36.08 2.50 -24.10
C LYS A 205 36.00 1.08 -24.70
N GLY A 206 34.78 0.58 -24.88
CA GLY A 206 34.53 -0.75 -25.45
C GLY A 206 34.41 -1.89 -24.42
N GLU A 207 34.82 -1.68 -23.15
CA GLU A 207 34.59 -2.67 -22.09
C GLU A 207 33.13 -2.78 -21.73
N THR A 208 32.71 -3.98 -21.34
CA THR A 208 31.32 -4.29 -20.99
C THR A 208 31.12 -4.37 -19.47
N LEU A 209 29.88 -4.17 -19.01
CA LEU A 209 29.53 -4.13 -17.61
C LEU A 209 28.40 -5.12 -17.25
N GLY A 210 28.63 -5.87 -16.17
CA GLY A 210 27.65 -6.74 -15.55
C GLY A 210 27.26 -7.96 -16.39
N TYR A 211 26.15 -8.59 -16.02
CA TYR A 211 25.63 -9.77 -16.70
C TYR A 211 25.24 -9.45 -18.15
N ASP A 212 25.54 -10.38 -19.05
CA ASP A 212 25.25 -10.33 -20.48
C ASP A 212 25.96 -9.17 -21.24
N GLY A 213 26.77 -8.36 -20.54
CA GLY A 213 27.50 -7.23 -21.14
C GLY A 213 26.58 -6.19 -21.81
N LEU A 214 25.38 -6.00 -21.34
CA LEU A 214 24.37 -5.14 -21.98
C LEU A 214 24.75 -3.66 -22.00
N TYR A 215 25.62 -3.22 -21.11
CA TYR A 215 26.23 -1.89 -21.17
C TYR A 215 27.65 -2.03 -21.71
N GLN A 216 27.95 -1.30 -22.78
CA GLN A 216 29.30 -1.17 -23.31
C GLN A 216 29.74 0.29 -23.16
N ALA A 217 30.87 0.52 -22.56
CA ALA A 217 31.41 1.86 -22.32
C ALA A 217 31.66 2.62 -23.63
N PRO A 218 30.97 3.72 -23.93
CA PRO A 218 31.14 4.47 -25.19
C PRO A 218 32.44 5.27 -25.21
N GLN A 219 33.04 5.49 -24.05
CA GLN A 219 34.30 6.17 -23.77
C GLN A 219 34.86 5.66 -22.46
N ASP A 220 36.03 6.13 -22.01
CA ASP A 220 36.50 5.87 -20.66
C ASP A 220 35.52 6.44 -19.64
N VAL A 221 35.01 5.63 -18.68
CA VAL A 221 34.01 6.00 -17.70
C VAL A 221 34.34 5.45 -16.32
N ILE A 222 33.73 6.11 -15.29
CA ILE A 222 33.80 5.63 -13.90
C ILE A 222 32.45 5.08 -13.52
N ILE A 223 32.45 3.89 -12.93
CA ILE A 223 31.26 3.15 -12.48
C ILE A 223 31.29 3.02 -10.96
N GLY A 224 30.27 3.53 -10.30
CA GLY A 224 29.95 3.23 -8.91
C GLY A 224 29.10 1.96 -8.82
N VAL A 225 29.52 1.01 -8.00
CA VAL A 225 28.73 -0.17 -7.66
C VAL A 225 27.96 0.15 -6.38
N CYS A 226 26.64 0.13 -6.46
CA CYS A 226 25.75 0.38 -5.33
C CYS A 226 25.23 -0.95 -4.76
N ASN A 227 25.12 -1.06 -3.44
CA ASN A 227 24.62 -2.23 -2.71
C ASN A 227 23.09 -2.36 -2.70
N ILE A 228 22.43 -2.00 -3.78
CA ILE A 228 21.01 -2.17 -4.04
C ILE A 228 20.82 -2.88 -5.36
N GLY A 229 20.04 -3.95 -5.36
CA GLY A 229 19.75 -4.75 -6.54
C GLY A 229 18.26 -5.11 -6.66
N TYR A 230 17.95 -6.09 -7.51
CA TYR A 230 16.55 -6.48 -7.71
C TYR A 230 15.96 -7.23 -6.50
N SER A 231 16.79 -7.81 -5.64
CA SER A 231 16.33 -8.36 -4.36
C SER A 231 15.82 -7.28 -3.40
N ASP A 232 16.27 -6.03 -3.56
CA ASP A 232 15.85 -4.89 -2.73
C ASP A 232 14.62 -4.15 -3.28
N GLY A 233 14.13 -4.54 -4.47
CA GLY A 233 12.93 -3.98 -5.09
C GLY A 233 13.17 -3.15 -6.35
N LEU A 234 14.41 -3.10 -6.89
CA LEU A 234 14.63 -2.55 -8.22
C LEU A 234 14.11 -3.50 -9.31
N HIS A 235 13.63 -2.95 -10.40
CA HIS A 235 13.42 -3.74 -11.61
C HIS A 235 14.76 -4.22 -12.17
N LEU A 236 14.78 -5.42 -12.76
CA LEU A 236 16.00 -5.99 -13.37
C LEU A 236 16.65 -5.03 -14.37
N PHE A 237 15.83 -4.30 -15.12
CA PHE A 237 16.23 -3.29 -16.10
C PHE A 237 15.85 -1.88 -15.61
N TYR A 238 16.20 -1.54 -14.37
CA TYR A 238 16.01 -0.20 -13.88
C TYR A 238 16.90 0.81 -14.64
N HIS A 239 16.28 1.79 -15.25
CA HIS A 239 16.94 2.82 -16.05
C HIS A 239 16.62 4.24 -15.54
N GLY A 240 16.70 4.42 -14.22
CA GLY A 240 16.44 5.69 -13.59
C GLY A 240 17.69 6.46 -13.21
N ASN A 241 17.45 7.66 -12.73
CA ASN A 241 18.47 8.44 -12.06
C ASN A 241 18.45 8.17 -10.55
N VAL A 242 19.59 8.30 -9.94
CA VAL A 242 19.80 8.34 -8.50
C VAL A 242 20.46 9.65 -8.13
N GLN A 243 20.39 10.05 -6.85
CA GLN A 243 21.10 11.22 -6.38
C GLN A 243 22.24 10.84 -5.44
N ILE A 244 23.44 11.40 -5.69
CA ILE A 244 24.63 11.25 -4.85
C ILE A 244 25.21 12.66 -4.66
N ARG A 245 25.48 13.09 -3.42
CA ARG A 245 26.07 14.43 -3.13
C ARG A 245 25.37 15.59 -3.86
N ASN A 246 24.02 15.57 -3.90
CA ASN A 246 23.19 16.59 -4.56
C ASN A 246 23.32 16.66 -6.10
N LYS A 247 23.87 15.65 -6.75
CA LYS A 247 23.96 15.53 -8.21
C LYS A 247 23.26 14.26 -8.68
N TYR A 248 22.61 14.33 -9.84
CA TYR A 248 21.94 13.18 -10.45
C TYR A 248 22.93 12.38 -11.30
N TYR A 249 22.83 11.05 -11.17
CA TYR A 249 23.63 10.07 -11.89
C TYR A 249 22.72 8.98 -12.44
N SER A 250 23.04 8.45 -13.62
CA SER A 250 22.22 7.44 -14.27
C SER A 250 22.65 6.04 -13.85
N VAL A 251 21.68 5.18 -13.55
CA VAL A 251 21.89 3.74 -13.42
C VAL A 251 22.04 3.14 -14.81
N VAL A 252 23.06 2.29 -15.02
CA VAL A 252 23.40 1.72 -16.31
C VAL A 252 23.54 0.20 -16.24
N GLY A 253 23.32 -0.46 -17.37
CA GLY A 253 23.39 -1.90 -17.46
C GLY A 253 22.24 -2.62 -16.76
N ARG A 254 22.39 -3.92 -16.53
CA ARG A 254 21.42 -4.78 -15.87
C ARG A 254 21.70 -4.85 -14.36
N CYS A 255 20.69 -4.66 -13.52
CA CYS A 255 20.84 -4.86 -12.08
C CYS A 255 21.20 -6.32 -11.75
N CYS A 256 22.09 -6.48 -10.79
CA CYS A 256 22.37 -7.76 -10.16
C CYS A 256 21.37 -8.03 -9.02
N MET A 257 21.48 -9.19 -8.37
CA MET A 257 20.63 -9.52 -7.22
C MET A 257 20.73 -8.47 -6.13
N ASP A 258 21.97 -8.12 -5.72
CA ASP A 258 22.26 -7.28 -4.56
C ASP A 258 22.98 -5.96 -4.95
N HIS A 259 23.15 -5.69 -6.25
CA HIS A 259 23.90 -4.53 -6.73
C HIS A 259 23.31 -3.94 -8.00
N CYS A 260 23.49 -2.64 -8.18
CA CYS A 260 23.35 -1.96 -9.48
C CYS A 260 24.57 -1.10 -9.78
N PHE A 261 24.64 -0.60 -11.00
CA PHE A 261 25.77 0.14 -11.54
C PHE A 261 25.35 1.56 -11.88
N ILE A 262 26.15 2.52 -11.49
CA ILE A 262 25.87 3.95 -11.65
C ILE A 262 27.03 4.59 -12.39
N LEU A 263 26.72 5.33 -13.44
CA LEU A 263 27.72 6.15 -14.13
C LEU A 263 28.03 7.36 -13.28
N ILE A 264 29.24 7.43 -12.71
CA ILE A 264 29.64 8.47 -11.76
C ILE A 264 30.81 9.32 -12.27
N ASP A 265 31.18 10.35 -11.54
CA ASP A 265 32.39 11.14 -11.74
C ASP A 265 33.38 11.00 -10.56
N GLU A 266 34.49 11.73 -10.62
CA GLU A 266 35.60 11.64 -9.67
C GLU A 266 35.27 12.15 -8.25
N ILE A 267 34.17 12.90 -8.07
CA ILE A 267 33.79 13.42 -6.75
C ILE A 267 33.09 12.38 -5.86
N VAL A 268 32.55 11.32 -6.47
CA VAL A 268 31.85 10.25 -5.76
C VAL A 268 32.88 9.30 -5.12
N GLN A 269 32.61 8.92 -3.86
CA GLN A 269 33.51 8.08 -3.07
C GLN A 269 32.76 6.83 -2.56
N ILE A 270 33.53 5.82 -2.15
CA ILE A 270 33.00 4.67 -1.42
C ILE A 270 32.30 5.18 -0.15
N GLU A 271 31.18 4.53 0.24
CA GLU A 271 30.29 4.87 1.34
C GLU A 271 29.36 6.09 1.07
N ASP A 272 29.49 6.79 -0.06
CA ASP A 272 28.52 7.82 -0.41
C ASP A 272 27.11 7.24 -0.49
N GLU A 273 26.15 7.96 0.11
CA GLU A 273 24.72 7.60 0.07
C GLU A 273 24.19 7.81 -1.35
N VAL A 274 23.45 6.82 -1.81
CA VAL A 274 22.79 6.80 -3.11
C VAL A 274 21.29 6.85 -2.87
N GLU A 275 20.66 7.97 -3.13
CA GLU A 275 19.21 8.11 -3.02
C GLU A 275 18.53 7.60 -4.29
N PHE A 276 17.61 6.63 -4.13
CA PHE A 276 16.69 6.20 -5.18
C PHE A 276 15.39 7.00 -5.15
N PHE A 277 14.83 7.24 -3.97
CA PHE A 277 13.73 8.19 -3.77
C PHE A 277 13.50 8.54 -2.29
N GLY A 278 12.77 9.63 -2.07
CA GLY A 278 12.20 10.00 -0.78
C GLY A 278 12.66 11.32 -0.19
N LYS A 279 13.72 11.94 -0.72
CA LYS A 279 14.13 13.31 -0.37
C LYS A 279 14.06 14.22 -1.61
N ASN A 280 14.89 13.94 -2.61
CA ASN A 280 15.06 14.75 -3.81
C ASN A 280 14.44 14.09 -5.05
N ILE A 281 14.35 12.76 -5.05
CA ILE A 281 13.66 11.98 -6.07
C ILE A 281 12.30 11.58 -5.48
N SER A 282 11.21 11.88 -6.19
CA SER A 282 9.87 11.54 -5.74
C SER A 282 9.55 10.05 -5.94
N GLU A 283 8.59 9.53 -5.16
CA GLU A 283 8.05 8.18 -5.40
C GLU A 283 7.51 8.02 -6.84
N ASP A 284 6.91 9.10 -7.41
CA ASP A 284 6.34 9.04 -8.76
C ASP A 284 7.42 8.92 -9.84
N GLN A 285 8.55 9.63 -9.71
CA GLN A 285 9.70 9.45 -10.59
C GLN A 285 10.29 8.03 -10.49
N PHE A 286 10.42 7.51 -9.26
CA PHE A 286 10.95 6.16 -9.06
C PHE A 286 10.04 5.08 -9.66
N ILE A 287 8.72 5.16 -9.49
CA ILE A 287 7.79 4.17 -10.08
C ILE A 287 7.77 4.25 -11.61
N GLU A 288 7.93 5.44 -12.19
CA GLU A 288 8.08 5.63 -13.64
C GLU A 288 9.33 4.91 -14.15
N TYR A 289 10.50 5.13 -13.53
CA TYR A 289 11.76 4.48 -13.87
C TYR A 289 11.72 2.96 -13.69
N ASN A 290 10.95 2.46 -12.74
CA ASN A 290 10.80 1.03 -12.45
C ASN A 290 9.62 0.38 -13.19
N SER A 291 8.84 1.13 -13.97
CA SER A 291 7.64 0.62 -14.68
C SER A 291 6.69 -0.14 -13.76
N MET A 292 6.49 0.34 -12.54
CA MET A 292 5.63 -0.28 -11.52
C MET A 292 4.56 0.68 -11.00
N THR A 293 3.60 0.15 -10.28
CA THR A 293 2.62 0.96 -9.54
C THR A 293 3.15 1.31 -8.14
N LYS A 294 2.60 2.38 -7.53
CA LYS A 294 2.94 2.75 -6.14
C LYS A 294 2.63 1.62 -5.13
N TYR A 295 1.63 0.81 -5.40
CA TYR A 295 1.30 -0.35 -4.56
C TYR A 295 2.38 -1.45 -4.63
N GLU A 296 2.88 -1.73 -5.82
CA GLU A 296 3.99 -2.68 -6.02
C GLU A 296 5.25 -2.17 -5.36
N MET A 297 5.57 -0.89 -5.53
CA MET A 297 6.72 -0.25 -4.88
C MET A 297 6.69 -0.44 -3.35
N PHE A 298 5.56 -0.14 -2.71
CA PHE A 298 5.44 -0.32 -1.25
C PHE A 298 5.68 -1.76 -0.81
N LEU A 299 5.13 -2.72 -1.54
CA LEU A 299 5.28 -4.13 -1.20
C LEU A 299 6.70 -4.63 -1.47
N GLN A 300 7.26 -4.36 -2.64
CA GLN A 300 8.57 -4.87 -3.03
C GLN A 300 9.68 -4.31 -2.14
N ILE A 301 9.72 -2.99 -1.93
CA ILE A 301 10.75 -2.36 -1.10
C ILE A 301 10.57 -2.71 0.39
N ASN A 302 9.35 -2.94 0.86
CA ASN A 302 9.10 -3.26 2.26
C ASN A 302 9.17 -4.76 2.60
N GLN A 303 9.15 -5.67 1.64
CA GLN A 303 9.28 -7.11 1.90
C GLN A 303 10.67 -7.52 2.41
N GLN A 304 11.69 -6.79 2.07
CA GLN A 304 13.12 -7.07 2.35
C GLN A 304 13.58 -6.60 3.75
N GLY A 305 12.85 -6.75 4.78
CA GLY A 305 13.31 -6.26 6.08
C GLY A 305 12.38 -6.60 7.22
N ILE A 306 11.87 -7.81 7.26
CA ILE A 306 11.46 -8.46 8.50
C ILE A 306 12.71 -9.18 9.04
N THR A 307 13.74 -8.44 9.36
CA THR A 307 14.64 -8.84 10.43
C THR A 307 14.07 -8.20 11.69
N ASN A 308 13.68 -9.06 12.59
CA ASN A 308 13.07 -8.87 13.90
C ASN A 308 13.62 -7.69 14.68
#